data_497eacbf4a826b266d453a074c8e7f31
#
_entry.id   497eacbf4a826b266d453a074c8e7f31
#
_cell.length_a   1.000
_cell.length_b   1.000
_cell.length_c   1.000
_cell.angle_alpha   90.00
_cell.angle_beta   90.00
_cell.angle_gamma   90.00
#
_symmetry.space_group_name_H-M   'P 1'
#
loop_
_entity.id
_entity.type
_entity.pdbx_description
1 polymer ?
#
loop_
_entity_poly.entity_id
_entity_poly.type
_entity_poly.pdbx_seq_one_letter_code
_entity_poly.pdbx_strand_id
1 'polypeptide(L)'
;MAKRIITINRMFGSNGRLIGKTLAEKLEIGFYDKELIDMAAKKNNIPFDTLAKVDEKKASQWVFPVDSELQFTDNFSFVPMNDVLYDLQRKIILSLPQKEDCVIVGRCATNILKDKSLKIFIHAPFEERVQNVIRRTGREEASARKLVKKMDKERRAYYEYFTDSKWLDMTQYDLCLD
;
A
#
# COMPACT_ATOMS: atom_id res chain seq x y z
N MET A 1 -14.78 18.97 13.35
CA MET A 1 -14.02 19.36 12.14
C MET A 1 -13.72 18.11 11.30
N ALA A 2 -13.68 18.24 9.98
CA ALA A 2 -13.25 17.13 9.12
C ALA A 2 -11.79 16.80 9.41
N LYS A 3 -11.45 15.51 9.43
CA LYS A 3 -10.07 15.04 9.65
C LYS A 3 -9.20 15.30 8.41
N ARG A 4 -7.94 15.65 8.64
CA ARG A 4 -6.93 15.84 7.57
C ARG A 4 -6.34 14.47 7.21
N ILE A 5 -6.73 13.97 6.06
CA ILE A 5 -6.23 12.69 5.55
C ILE A 5 -5.33 12.96 4.34
N ILE A 6 -4.12 12.44 4.37
CA ILE A 6 -3.16 12.52 3.27
C ILE A 6 -2.86 11.09 2.81
N THR A 7 -3.07 10.81 1.54
CA THR A 7 -2.73 9.52 0.95
C THR A 7 -1.55 9.69 0.00
N ILE A 8 -0.54 8.82 0.13
CA ILE A 8 0.68 8.89 -0.67
C ILE A 8 0.82 7.61 -1.50
N ASN A 9 0.76 7.74 -2.82
CA ASN A 9 1.24 6.72 -3.73
C ASN A 9 2.67 7.06 -4.19
N ARG A 10 3.46 6.07 -4.63
CA ARG A 10 4.90 6.32 -4.81
C ARG A 10 5.57 5.27 -5.69
N MET A 11 6.55 5.67 -6.47
CA MET A 11 7.49 4.78 -7.13
C MET A 11 8.45 4.16 -6.10
N PHE A 12 8.98 2.96 -6.38
CA PHE A 12 9.97 2.34 -5.50
C PHE A 12 11.32 3.06 -5.59
N GLY A 13 11.89 3.36 -4.43
CA GLY A 13 13.15 4.11 -4.34
C GLY A 13 13.01 5.64 -4.38
N SER A 14 11.80 6.19 -4.56
CA SER A 14 11.56 7.64 -4.54
C SER A 14 11.54 8.27 -3.14
N ASN A 15 11.88 7.53 -2.10
CA ASN A 15 11.78 7.94 -0.70
C ASN A 15 10.37 8.31 -0.21
N GLY A 16 9.31 8.03 -0.99
CA GLY A 16 7.94 8.42 -0.65
C GLY A 16 7.45 7.93 0.71
N ARG A 17 7.93 6.75 1.18
CA ARG A 17 7.64 6.28 2.55
C ARG A 17 8.29 7.17 3.61
N LEU A 18 9.55 7.53 3.40
CA LEU A 18 10.30 8.38 4.33
C LEU A 18 9.67 9.78 4.38
N ILE A 19 9.36 10.35 3.22
CA ILE A 19 8.68 11.65 3.11
C ILE A 19 7.33 11.61 3.85
N GLY A 20 6.53 10.57 3.64
CA GLY A 20 5.25 10.41 4.33
C GLY A 20 5.39 10.31 5.85
N LYS A 21 6.39 9.56 6.33
CA LYS A 21 6.68 9.44 7.76
C LYS A 21 7.11 10.79 8.37
N THR A 22 8.06 11.46 7.74
CA THR A 22 8.53 12.79 8.18
C THR A 22 7.40 13.83 8.15
N LEU A 23 6.52 13.77 7.15
CA LEU A 23 5.36 14.65 7.07
C LEU A 23 4.40 14.41 8.25
N ALA A 24 4.11 13.16 8.56
CA ALA A 24 3.25 12.82 9.69
C ALA A 24 3.85 13.29 11.02
N GLU A 25 5.16 13.09 11.23
CA GLU A 25 5.88 13.57 12.40
C GLU A 25 5.82 15.09 12.53
N LYS A 26 6.05 15.84 11.44
CA LYS A 26 6.00 17.31 11.44
C LYS A 26 4.59 17.89 11.67
N LEU A 27 3.57 17.17 11.26
CA LEU A 27 2.17 17.56 11.44
C LEU A 27 1.56 17.02 12.73
N GLU A 28 2.30 16.19 13.48
CA GLU A 28 1.86 15.50 14.70
C GLU A 28 0.59 14.68 14.49
N ILE A 29 0.52 13.94 13.36
CA ILE A 29 -0.62 13.11 12.97
C ILE A 29 -0.22 11.65 12.79
N GLY A 30 -1.20 10.75 12.73
CA GLY A 30 -0.98 9.32 12.54
C GLY A 30 -0.23 8.98 11.25
N PHE A 31 0.57 7.90 11.27
CA PHE A 31 1.26 7.37 10.09
C PHE A 31 0.92 5.89 9.89
N TYR A 32 0.46 5.55 8.70
CA TYR A 32 0.02 4.20 8.35
C TYR A 32 0.69 3.71 7.05
N ASP A 33 1.42 2.62 7.16
CA ASP A 33 2.01 1.86 6.06
C ASP A 33 1.90 0.36 6.39
N LYS A 34 2.97 -0.29 6.85
CA LYS A 34 2.96 -1.70 7.25
C LYS A 34 2.09 -1.96 8.49
N GLU A 35 1.87 -0.96 9.29
CA GLU A 35 0.99 -0.97 10.45
C GLU A 35 -0.43 -1.45 10.10
N LEU A 36 -0.89 -1.19 8.87
CA LEU A 36 -2.17 -1.70 8.38
C LEU A 36 -2.22 -3.23 8.28
N ILE A 37 -1.08 -3.88 8.02
CA ILE A 37 -0.99 -5.35 8.01
C ILE A 37 -1.11 -5.88 9.44
N ASP A 38 -0.41 -5.25 10.40
CA ASP A 38 -0.48 -5.62 11.82
C ASP A 38 -1.91 -5.48 12.35
N MET A 39 -2.58 -4.39 11.99
CA MET A 39 -3.97 -4.16 12.38
C MET A 39 -4.91 -5.20 11.76
N ALA A 40 -4.71 -5.55 10.49
CA ALA A 40 -5.49 -6.58 9.80
C ALA A 40 -5.26 -7.97 10.43
N ALA A 41 -4.00 -8.31 10.72
CA ALA A 41 -3.61 -9.55 11.35
C ALA A 41 -4.27 -9.72 12.74
N LYS A 42 -4.10 -8.72 13.61
CA LYS A 42 -4.65 -8.73 14.98
C LYS A 42 -6.16 -8.78 15.01
N LYS A 43 -6.82 -8.01 14.15
CA LYS A 43 -8.29 -7.91 14.14
C LYS A 43 -8.97 -9.21 13.70
N ASN A 44 -8.28 -10.03 12.90
CA ASN A 44 -8.87 -11.21 12.26
C ASN A 44 -8.16 -12.51 12.64
N ASN A 45 -7.29 -12.50 13.65
CA ASN A 45 -6.52 -13.66 14.11
C ASN A 45 -5.73 -14.39 12.99
N ILE A 46 -5.26 -13.64 11.99
CA ILE A 46 -4.46 -14.17 10.89
C ILE A 46 -2.98 -13.91 11.20
N PRO A 47 -2.06 -14.92 11.05
CA PRO A 47 -0.65 -14.69 11.29
C PRO A 47 -0.08 -13.58 10.40
N PHE A 48 0.66 -12.64 11.00
CA PHE A 48 1.27 -11.49 10.30
C PHE A 48 2.08 -11.92 9.08
N ASP A 49 2.92 -12.97 9.22
CA ASP A 49 3.78 -13.46 8.14
C ASP A 49 2.99 -13.94 6.93
N THR A 50 1.78 -14.45 7.13
CA THR A 50 0.88 -14.88 6.05
C THR A 50 0.41 -13.67 5.24
N LEU A 51 -0.01 -12.60 5.92
CA LEU A 51 -0.46 -11.38 5.26
C LEU A 51 0.71 -10.58 4.66
N ALA A 52 1.85 -10.51 5.34
CA ALA A 52 3.03 -9.79 4.85
C ALA A 52 3.61 -10.36 3.55
N LYS A 53 3.43 -11.65 3.29
CA LYS A 53 3.89 -12.31 2.04
C LYS A 53 3.12 -11.86 0.81
N VAL A 54 1.89 -11.40 0.96
CA VAL A 54 1.00 -11.00 -0.13
C VAL A 54 0.79 -9.49 -0.23
N ASP A 55 1.37 -8.71 0.70
CA ASP A 55 1.22 -7.25 0.76
C ASP A 55 1.74 -6.58 -0.52
N GLU A 56 0.91 -5.74 -1.12
CA GLU A 56 1.17 -5.02 -2.38
C GLU A 56 1.63 -5.92 -3.56
N LYS A 57 1.24 -7.19 -3.56
CA LYS A 57 1.48 -8.11 -4.68
C LYS A 57 0.17 -8.41 -5.40
N LYS A 58 0.24 -8.55 -6.73
CA LYS A 58 -0.88 -9.10 -7.50
C LYS A 58 -1.17 -10.52 -7.03
N ALA A 59 -2.44 -10.90 -6.99
CA ALA A 59 -2.86 -12.26 -6.65
C ALA A 59 -1.98 -13.31 -7.34
N SER A 60 -1.21 -14.02 -6.55
CA SER A 60 -0.54 -15.24 -6.96
C SER A 60 -1.61 -16.34 -6.97
N GLN A 61 -1.52 -17.31 -7.89
CA GLN A 61 -2.42 -18.47 -7.96
C GLN A 61 -2.34 -19.41 -6.72
N TRP A 62 -1.64 -18.98 -5.67
CA TRP A 62 -1.57 -19.70 -4.42
C TRP A 62 -2.86 -19.50 -3.63
N VAL A 63 -3.73 -20.46 -3.78
CA VAL A 63 -4.95 -20.60 -3.00
C VAL A 63 -4.54 -21.17 -1.64
N PHE A 64 -4.76 -20.42 -0.56
CA PHE A 64 -4.66 -20.96 0.78
C PHE A 64 -6.05 -21.38 1.26
N PRO A 65 -6.20 -22.60 1.81
CA PRO A 65 -7.41 -22.92 2.54
C PRO A 65 -7.48 -22.00 3.76
N VAL A 66 -8.50 -21.19 3.84
CA VAL A 66 -8.79 -20.40 5.04
C VAL A 66 -9.70 -21.26 5.91
N ASP A 67 -9.11 -21.95 6.88
CA ASP A 67 -9.84 -22.51 8.02
C ASP A 67 -10.22 -21.34 8.94
N SER A 68 -11.23 -20.59 8.60
CA SER A 68 -11.76 -19.57 9.47
C SER A 68 -13.28 -19.47 9.29
N GLU A 69 -13.96 -19.08 10.35
CA GLU A 69 -15.41 -18.87 10.45
C GLU A 69 -16.03 -17.91 9.41
N LEU A 70 -15.23 -17.44 8.44
CA LEU A 70 -15.67 -16.64 7.29
C LEU A 70 -16.21 -17.49 6.12
N GLN A 71 -16.19 -18.81 6.22
CA GLN A 71 -16.72 -19.74 5.23
C GLN A 71 -18.13 -20.26 5.59
N PHE A 72 -19.05 -19.35 5.87
CA PHE A 72 -20.47 -19.73 5.98
C PHE A 72 -21.22 -19.51 4.67
N THR A 73 -20.81 -20.19 3.61
CA THR A 73 -21.68 -20.47 2.46
C THR A 73 -21.26 -21.80 1.84
N ASP A 74 -22.21 -22.65 1.53
CA ASP A 74 -22.07 -24.02 0.98
C ASP A 74 -21.41 -24.10 -0.41
N ASN A 75 -20.77 -23.06 -0.90
CA ASN A 75 -19.96 -23.03 -2.09
C ASN A 75 -18.51 -22.78 -1.69
N PHE A 76 -17.65 -23.77 -1.89
CA PHE A 76 -16.19 -23.67 -1.78
C PHE A 76 -15.63 -22.62 -2.75
N SER A 77 -15.73 -21.36 -2.42
CA SER A 77 -15.08 -20.28 -3.15
C SER A 77 -13.73 -19.99 -2.46
N PHE A 78 -12.65 -20.42 -3.09
CA PHE A 78 -11.31 -20.08 -2.65
C PHE A 78 -11.04 -18.61 -2.96
N VAL A 79 -11.06 -17.75 -1.95
CA VAL A 79 -10.70 -16.34 -2.10
C VAL A 79 -9.17 -16.22 -1.99
N PRO A 80 -8.47 -15.62 -2.96
CA PRO A 80 -7.04 -15.39 -2.87
C PRO A 80 -6.71 -14.56 -1.62
N MET A 81 -5.61 -14.90 -0.93
CA MET A 81 -5.20 -14.19 0.30
C MET A 81 -4.96 -12.69 0.06
N ASN A 82 -4.60 -12.30 -1.15
CA ASN A 82 -4.47 -10.90 -1.56
C ASN A 82 -5.80 -10.15 -1.46
N ASP A 83 -6.89 -10.78 -1.87
CA ASP A 83 -8.23 -10.18 -1.84
C ASP A 83 -8.70 -10.05 -0.39
N VAL A 84 -8.44 -11.08 0.43
CA VAL A 84 -8.71 -11.04 1.88
C VAL A 84 -7.95 -9.88 2.53
N LEU A 85 -6.63 -9.79 2.29
CA LEU A 85 -5.81 -8.70 2.84
C LEU A 85 -6.30 -7.33 2.38
N TYR A 86 -6.60 -7.18 1.09
CA TYR A 86 -7.12 -5.93 0.54
C TYR A 86 -8.42 -5.51 1.23
N ASP A 87 -9.38 -6.41 1.39
CA ASP A 87 -10.66 -6.12 2.04
C ASP A 87 -10.48 -5.73 3.52
N LEU A 88 -9.58 -6.41 4.23
CA LEU A 88 -9.27 -6.09 5.62
C LEU A 88 -8.62 -4.70 5.73
N GLN A 89 -7.64 -4.42 4.91
CA GLN A 89 -6.99 -3.10 4.86
C GLN A 89 -7.97 -2.01 4.45
N ARG A 90 -8.82 -2.26 3.46
CA ARG A 90 -9.87 -1.33 3.02
C ARG A 90 -10.82 -0.94 4.15
N LYS A 91 -11.30 -1.92 4.93
CA LYS A 91 -12.17 -1.66 6.10
C LYS A 91 -11.47 -0.78 7.15
N ILE A 92 -10.18 -1.03 7.41
CA ILE A 92 -9.39 -0.23 8.33
C ILE A 92 -9.21 1.20 7.77
N ILE A 93 -8.76 1.35 6.54
CA ILE A 93 -8.53 2.64 5.87
C ILE A 93 -9.80 3.49 5.89
N LEU A 94 -10.97 2.92 5.60
CA LEU A 94 -12.25 3.64 5.64
C LEU A 94 -12.65 4.11 7.05
N SER A 95 -12.12 3.49 8.11
CA SER A 95 -12.40 3.89 9.50
C SER A 95 -11.50 5.01 10.01
N LEU A 96 -10.31 5.22 9.42
CA LEU A 96 -9.32 6.18 9.90
C LEU A 96 -9.81 7.64 9.87
N PRO A 97 -10.51 8.12 8.81
CA PRO A 97 -11.00 9.50 8.77
C PRO A 97 -11.99 9.88 9.89
N GLN A 98 -12.55 8.90 10.58
CA GLN A 98 -13.45 9.13 11.71
C GLN A 98 -12.70 9.24 13.04
N LYS A 99 -11.46 8.73 13.08
CA LYS A 99 -10.68 8.61 14.32
C LYS A 99 -9.68 9.75 14.49
N GLU A 100 -8.85 9.98 13.49
CA GLU A 100 -7.72 10.89 13.60
C GLU A 100 -7.27 11.46 12.26
N ASP A 101 -6.47 12.53 12.32
CA ASP A 101 -5.71 13.04 11.18
C ASP A 101 -4.57 12.06 10.89
N CYS A 102 -4.31 11.72 9.62
CA CYS A 102 -3.24 10.77 9.32
C CYS A 102 -2.68 10.85 7.89
N VAL A 103 -1.47 10.31 7.74
CA VAL A 103 -0.82 9.99 6.47
C VAL A 103 -0.89 8.49 6.23
N ILE A 104 -1.38 8.08 5.07
CA ILE A 104 -1.47 6.67 4.67
C ILE A 104 -0.64 6.45 3.40
N VAL A 105 0.25 5.45 3.41
CA VAL A 105 1.17 5.18 2.30
C VAL A 105 0.83 3.87 1.60
N GLY A 106 0.45 3.94 0.31
CA GLY A 106 0.16 2.78 -0.55
C GLY A 106 -1.22 2.15 -0.30
N ARG A 107 -1.32 0.85 -0.58
CA ARG A 107 -2.51 -0.03 -0.34
C ARG A 107 -3.80 0.51 -0.94
N CYS A 108 -3.68 1.11 -2.10
CA CYS A 108 -4.81 1.73 -2.80
C CYS A 108 -5.56 2.80 -1.98
N ALA A 109 -4.96 3.32 -0.89
CA ALA A 109 -5.63 4.29 -0.02
C ALA A 109 -6.11 5.53 -0.78
N THR A 110 -5.35 5.98 -1.78
CA THR A 110 -5.69 7.08 -2.68
C THR A 110 -7.02 6.84 -3.41
N ASN A 111 -7.27 5.62 -3.86
CA ASN A 111 -8.53 5.24 -4.50
C ASN A 111 -9.64 4.99 -3.47
N ILE A 112 -9.34 4.32 -2.36
CA ILE A 112 -10.31 4.00 -1.30
C ILE A 112 -10.91 5.29 -0.69
N LEU A 113 -10.08 6.33 -0.51
CA LEU A 113 -10.48 7.60 0.14
C LEU A 113 -10.65 8.76 -0.84
N LYS A 114 -10.93 8.49 -2.10
CA LYS A 114 -11.06 9.44 -3.23
C LYS A 114 -11.22 10.91 -2.84
N ASP A 115 -12.43 11.27 -2.38
CA ASP A 115 -12.82 12.66 -2.10
C ASP A 115 -12.60 13.06 -0.64
N LYS A 116 -12.00 12.19 0.17
CA LYS A 116 -11.79 12.38 1.61
C LYS A 116 -10.32 12.56 1.99
N SER A 117 -9.42 12.65 1.01
CA SER A 117 -7.99 12.77 1.26
C SER A 117 -7.31 13.67 0.25
N LEU A 118 -6.22 14.33 0.68
CA LEU A 118 -5.24 14.92 -0.22
C LEU A 118 -4.41 13.78 -0.83
N LYS A 119 -4.45 13.62 -2.14
CA LYS A 119 -3.84 12.53 -2.89
C LYS A 119 -2.50 12.98 -3.47
N ILE A 120 -1.41 12.36 -3.03
CA ILE A 120 -0.06 12.70 -3.46
C ILE A 120 0.56 11.50 -4.18
N PHE A 121 1.23 11.76 -5.31
CA PHE A 121 2.11 10.80 -5.96
C PHE A 121 3.56 11.26 -5.87
N ILE A 122 4.45 10.41 -5.37
CA ILE A 122 5.88 10.70 -5.26
C ILE A 122 6.66 9.85 -6.25
N HIS A 123 7.39 10.51 -7.14
CA HIS A 123 8.26 9.86 -8.11
C HIS A 123 9.71 10.35 -7.98
N ALA A 124 10.60 9.87 -8.80
CA ALA A 124 11.94 10.38 -9.00
C ALA A 124 12.53 9.71 -10.25
N PRO A 125 13.58 10.29 -10.87
CA PRO A 125 14.28 9.68 -11.98
C PRO A 125 14.78 8.27 -11.64
N PHE A 126 14.77 7.39 -12.64
CA PHE A 126 15.09 5.96 -12.40
C PHE A 126 16.47 5.79 -11.74
N GLU A 127 17.48 6.52 -12.20
CA GLU A 127 18.85 6.42 -11.68
C GLU A 127 18.94 6.84 -10.22
N GLU A 128 18.26 7.90 -9.83
CA GLU A 128 18.21 8.36 -8.44
C GLU A 128 17.55 7.34 -7.53
N ARG A 129 16.47 6.72 -8.01
CA ARG A 129 15.78 5.66 -7.28
C ARG A 129 16.66 4.43 -7.08
N VAL A 130 17.48 4.07 -8.09
CA VAL A 130 18.48 3.02 -8.00
C VAL A 130 19.52 3.36 -6.93
N GLN A 131 20.07 4.57 -6.97
CA GLN A 131 21.06 5.02 -5.98
C GLN A 131 20.47 5.05 -4.55
N ASN A 132 19.22 5.48 -4.39
CA ASN A 132 18.52 5.44 -3.11
C ASN A 132 18.40 4.00 -2.57
N VAL A 133 18.12 3.03 -3.44
CA VAL A 133 18.04 1.62 -3.09
C VAL A 133 19.42 1.07 -2.69
N ILE A 134 20.47 1.38 -3.44
CA ILE A 134 21.86 0.98 -3.13
C ILE A 134 22.24 1.50 -1.73
N ARG A 135 22.08 2.81 -1.49
CA ARG A 135 22.42 3.43 -0.19
C ARG A 135 21.69 2.79 0.98
N ARG A 136 20.42 2.43 0.79
CA ARG A 136 19.59 1.87 1.85
C ARG A 136 19.84 0.39 2.11
N THR A 137 20.22 -0.37 1.10
CA THR A 137 20.25 -1.85 1.18
C THR A 137 21.64 -2.45 1.02
N GLY A 138 22.64 -1.67 0.62
CA GLY A 138 23.99 -2.17 0.28
C GLY A 138 24.05 -3.09 -0.95
N ARG A 139 23.00 -3.12 -1.78
CA ARG A 139 22.93 -4.00 -2.95
C ARG A 139 23.89 -3.54 -4.05
N GLU A 140 24.39 -4.51 -4.80
CA GLU A 140 25.06 -4.26 -6.07
C GLU A 140 24.10 -3.56 -7.06
N GLU A 141 24.64 -2.68 -7.92
CA GLU A 141 23.86 -1.84 -8.82
C GLU A 141 22.92 -2.65 -9.73
N ALA A 142 23.43 -3.71 -10.37
CA ALA A 142 22.63 -4.56 -11.25
C ALA A 142 21.42 -5.18 -10.53
N SER A 143 21.61 -5.60 -9.27
CA SER A 143 20.56 -6.12 -8.41
C SER A 143 19.55 -5.04 -8.00
N ALA A 144 20.05 -3.83 -7.66
CA ALA A 144 19.18 -2.70 -7.31
C ALA A 144 18.29 -2.28 -8.49
N ARG A 145 18.84 -2.18 -9.71
CA ARG A 145 18.09 -1.90 -10.95
C ARG A 145 16.98 -2.89 -11.21
N LYS A 146 17.26 -4.19 -11.06
CA LYS A 146 16.26 -5.26 -11.21
C LYS A 146 15.16 -5.11 -10.13
N LEU A 147 15.55 -4.83 -8.89
CA LEU A 147 14.62 -4.65 -7.79
C LEU A 147 13.68 -3.45 -8.01
N VAL A 148 14.20 -2.29 -8.43
CA VAL A 148 13.37 -1.10 -8.70
C VAL A 148 12.32 -1.41 -9.77
N LYS A 149 12.71 -2.01 -10.90
CA LYS A 149 11.78 -2.39 -11.97
C LYS A 149 10.73 -3.40 -11.50
N LYS A 150 11.15 -4.41 -10.74
CA LYS A 150 10.27 -5.46 -10.22
C LYS A 150 9.22 -4.86 -9.29
N MET A 151 9.62 -4.04 -8.32
CA MET A 151 8.71 -3.46 -7.33
C MET A 151 7.71 -2.49 -7.95
N ASP A 152 8.12 -1.68 -8.94
CA ASP A 152 7.19 -0.81 -9.66
C ASP A 152 6.17 -1.62 -10.47
N LYS A 153 6.60 -2.71 -11.11
CA LYS A 153 5.71 -3.62 -11.83
C LYS A 153 4.70 -4.28 -10.89
N GLU A 154 5.14 -4.74 -9.72
CA GLU A 154 4.26 -5.35 -8.71
C GLU A 154 3.23 -4.35 -8.18
N ARG A 155 3.67 -3.12 -7.82
CA ARG A 155 2.77 -2.07 -7.34
C ARG A 155 1.75 -1.63 -8.37
N ARG A 156 2.19 -1.47 -9.63
CA ARG A 156 1.29 -1.16 -10.74
C ARG A 156 0.23 -2.25 -10.87
N ALA A 157 0.66 -3.51 -10.96
CA ALA A 157 -0.25 -4.63 -11.14
C ALA A 157 -1.25 -4.78 -9.98
N TYR A 158 -0.77 -4.55 -8.73
CA TYR A 158 -1.63 -4.54 -7.54
C TYR A 158 -2.67 -3.41 -7.60
N TYR A 159 -2.20 -2.18 -7.85
CA TYR A 159 -3.09 -1.01 -7.89
C TYR A 159 -4.16 -1.14 -8.99
N GLU A 160 -3.74 -1.48 -10.20
CA GLU A 160 -4.63 -1.59 -11.36
C GLU A 160 -5.65 -2.72 -11.17
N TYR A 161 -5.26 -3.83 -10.52
CA TYR A 161 -6.16 -4.95 -10.23
C TYR A 161 -7.27 -4.57 -9.23
N PHE A 162 -6.93 -3.88 -8.14
CA PHE A 162 -7.90 -3.57 -7.09
C PHE A 162 -8.69 -2.27 -7.31
N THR A 163 -8.26 -1.40 -8.21
CA THR A 163 -8.88 -0.08 -8.39
C THR A 163 -9.50 0.15 -9.76
N ASP A 164 -9.22 -0.75 -10.70
CA ASP A 164 -9.59 -0.59 -12.12
C ASP A 164 -9.14 0.77 -12.70
N SER A 165 -8.01 1.28 -12.20
CA SER A 165 -7.47 2.60 -12.56
C SER A 165 -5.98 2.49 -12.88
N LYS A 166 -5.48 3.27 -13.82
CA LYS A 166 -4.06 3.24 -14.21
C LYS A 166 -3.21 3.87 -13.13
N TRP A 167 -2.23 3.13 -12.59
CA TRP A 167 -1.36 3.59 -11.50
C TRP A 167 -0.61 4.89 -11.80
N LEU A 168 -0.16 5.08 -13.03
CA LEU A 168 0.60 6.26 -13.48
C LEU A 168 -0.30 7.32 -14.15
N ASP A 169 -1.59 7.27 -14.00
CA ASP A 169 -2.46 8.35 -14.41
C ASP A 169 -2.41 9.47 -13.36
N MET A 170 -1.62 10.49 -13.66
CA MET A 170 -1.38 11.61 -12.76
C MET A 170 -2.61 12.47 -12.49
N THR A 171 -3.64 12.36 -13.33
CA THR A 171 -4.89 13.12 -13.16
C THR A 171 -5.70 12.71 -11.94
N GLN A 172 -5.44 11.54 -11.37
CA GLN A 172 -6.09 11.07 -10.13
C GLN A 172 -5.43 11.60 -8.85
N TYR A 173 -4.33 12.34 -8.94
CA TYR A 173 -3.60 12.89 -7.80
C TYR A 173 -3.72 14.40 -7.75
N ASP A 174 -3.81 14.96 -6.54
CA ASP A 174 -3.88 16.41 -6.34
C ASP A 174 -2.49 17.03 -6.44
N LEU A 175 -1.43 16.27 -6.08
CA LEU A 175 -0.02 16.67 -6.16
C LEU A 175 0.83 15.52 -6.69
N CYS A 176 1.73 15.84 -7.63
CA CYS A 176 2.79 14.95 -8.08
C CYS A 176 4.13 15.62 -7.77
N LEU A 177 4.98 14.95 -6.99
CA LEU A 177 6.23 15.48 -6.46
C LEU A 177 7.41 14.62 -6.92
N ASP A 178 8.51 15.29 -7.30
CA ASP A 178 9.80 14.70 -7.63
C ASP A 178 10.83 14.99 -6.53
#